data_f2cc994fb5cd886dd64b6557d12e14f3
#
_entry.id   f2cc994fb5cd886dd64b6557d12e14f3
#
_cell.length_a   1.000
_cell.length_b   1.000
_cell.length_c   1.000
_cell.angle_alpha   90.00
_cell.angle_beta   90.00
_cell.angle_gamma   90.00
#
_symmetry.space_group_name_H-M   'P 1'
#
loop_
_entity.id
_entity.type
_entity.pdbx_description
1 polymer ?
#
loop_
_entity_poly.entity_id
_entity_poly.type
_entity_poly.pdbx_seq_one_letter_code
_entity_poly.pdbx_strand_id
1 'polypeptide(L)'
;MQRTDTKRLTWLSLLIALLIIQTFVPGIGYIPIGPMQATIIHITVIIGAILFGPKDGAILGLSWGILRLIKAFIMPDVMSPVFMNPMISVLPRFLVGWLSGLIYVACKRKINPPLSQVMTGVIGSLINTVAVLGLIYVFEAESYAEILNIPTAALLATLGGVVATNGILEAIVSGVLTPIITTPLTKIIQKNKR
;
A
#
# COMPACT_ATOMS: atom_id res chain seq x y z
N MET A 1 -6.13 -17.76 -25.95
CA MET A 1 -5.20 -17.27 -24.92
C MET A 1 -4.96 -15.74 -24.97
N GLN A 2 -4.78 -15.12 -26.13
CA GLN A 2 -4.44 -13.67 -26.27
C GLN A 2 -5.49 -12.68 -25.68
N ARG A 3 -6.77 -12.96 -25.77
CA ARG A 3 -7.86 -12.03 -25.37
C ARG A 3 -7.98 -11.81 -23.84
N THR A 4 -7.58 -12.79 -23.05
CA THR A 4 -7.56 -12.70 -21.57
C THR A 4 -6.35 -11.91 -21.07
N ASP A 5 -5.21 -12.03 -21.75
CA ASP A 5 -3.98 -11.30 -21.41
C ASP A 5 -4.13 -9.80 -21.70
N THR A 6 -4.75 -9.42 -22.82
CA THR A 6 -5.00 -8.01 -23.16
C THR A 6 -5.91 -7.33 -22.14
N LYS A 7 -7.02 -7.98 -21.75
CA LYS A 7 -7.93 -7.43 -20.71
C LYS A 7 -7.21 -7.23 -19.36
N ARG A 8 -6.40 -8.20 -18.96
CA ARG A 8 -5.60 -8.12 -17.72
C ARG A 8 -4.62 -6.95 -17.78
N LEU A 9 -3.90 -6.79 -18.89
CA LEU A 9 -2.97 -5.68 -19.10
C LEU A 9 -3.70 -4.33 -19.04
N THR A 10 -4.86 -4.21 -19.65
CA THR A 10 -5.68 -2.98 -19.58
C THR A 10 -6.05 -2.62 -18.14
N TRP A 11 -6.50 -3.58 -17.34
CA TRP A 11 -6.82 -3.33 -15.94
C TRP A 11 -5.59 -2.94 -15.11
N LEU A 12 -4.46 -3.61 -15.32
CA LEU A 12 -3.20 -3.26 -14.63
C LEU A 12 -2.74 -1.86 -15.02
N SER A 13 -2.81 -1.50 -16.30
CA SER A 13 -2.46 -0.14 -16.77
C SER A 13 -3.35 0.93 -16.14
N LEU A 14 -4.67 0.68 -16.03
CA LEU A 14 -5.59 1.60 -15.36
C LEU A 14 -5.28 1.76 -13.88
N LEU A 15 -4.95 0.67 -13.18
CA LEU A 15 -4.56 0.74 -11.77
C LEU A 15 -3.22 1.48 -11.60
N ILE A 16 -2.24 1.27 -12.50
CA ILE A 16 -0.98 2.02 -12.48
C ILE A 16 -1.23 3.51 -12.73
N ALA A 17 -2.09 3.86 -13.68
CA ALA A 17 -2.46 5.25 -13.92
C ALA A 17 -3.12 5.87 -12.67
N LEU A 18 -3.98 5.13 -11.97
CA LEU A 18 -4.56 5.56 -10.70
C LEU A 18 -3.49 5.75 -9.62
N LEU A 19 -2.50 4.84 -9.52
CA LEU A 19 -1.36 4.98 -8.60
C LEU A 19 -0.53 6.23 -8.90
N ILE A 20 -0.34 6.59 -10.17
CA ILE A 20 0.34 7.82 -10.56
C ILE A 20 -0.45 9.03 -10.05
N ILE A 21 -1.75 9.10 -10.32
CA ILE A 21 -2.61 10.20 -9.85
C ILE A 21 -2.56 10.29 -8.33
N GLN A 22 -2.76 9.19 -7.63
CA GLN A 22 -2.74 9.16 -6.16
C GLN A 22 -1.38 9.56 -5.59
N THR A 23 -0.27 9.26 -6.28
CA THR A 23 1.07 9.59 -5.80
C THR A 23 1.40 11.05 -6.01
N PHE A 24 1.06 11.65 -7.15
CA PHE A 24 1.50 12.98 -7.53
C PHE A 24 0.49 14.09 -7.26
N VAL A 25 -0.82 13.77 -7.16
CA VAL A 25 -1.83 14.77 -6.82
C VAL A 25 -1.95 14.94 -5.31
N PRO A 26 -1.66 16.14 -4.76
CA PRO A 26 -1.72 16.37 -3.31
C PRO A 26 -3.11 16.08 -2.74
N GLY A 27 -3.15 15.48 -1.56
CA GLY A 27 -4.40 15.22 -0.83
C GLY A 27 -5.22 14.01 -1.30
N ILE A 28 -4.90 13.41 -2.46
CA ILE A 28 -5.66 12.23 -2.96
C ILE A 28 -5.10 10.94 -2.38
N GLY A 29 -3.78 10.76 -2.36
CA GLY A 29 -3.17 9.49 -1.91
C GLY A 29 -2.44 9.59 -0.58
N TYR A 30 -1.90 10.75 -0.28
CA TYR A 30 -1.22 11.07 0.97
C TYR A 30 -1.98 12.16 1.70
N ILE A 31 -2.50 11.83 2.88
CA ILE A 31 -3.24 12.74 3.73
C ILE A 31 -2.30 13.23 4.83
N PRO A 32 -1.93 14.52 4.86
CA PRO A 32 -1.05 15.04 5.88
C PRO A 32 -1.74 15.02 7.26
N ILE A 33 -1.09 14.40 8.23
CA ILE A 33 -1.52 14.35 9.62
C ILE A 33 -0.33 14.83 10.49
N GLY A 34 -0.26 16.14 10.73
CA GLY A 34 0.90 16.73 11.37
C GLY A 34 2.18 16.54 10.55
N PRO A 35 3.30 16.11 11.16
CA PRO A 35 4.54 15.85 10.44
C PRO A 35 4.51 14.56 9.61
N MET A 36 3.49 13.72 9.78
CA MET A 36 3.33 12.43 9.12
C MET A 36 2.26 12.47 8.03
N GLN A 37 2.28 11.45 7.18
CA GLN A 37 1.31 11.30 6.11
C GLN A 37 0.64 9.92 6.24
N ALA A 38 -0.67 9.91 6.47
CA ALA A 38 -1.46 8.70 6.26
C ALA A 38 -1.60 8.42 4.76
N THR A 39 -1.56 7.17 4.36
CA THR A 39 -1.71 6.81 2.95
C THR A 39 -2.90 5.90 2.70
N ILE A 40 -3.63 6.16 1.63
CA ILE A 40 -4.70 5.28 1.13
C ILE A 40 -4.30 4.55 -0.15
N ILE A 41 -3.11 4.82 -0.69
CA ILE A 41 -2.65 4.23 -1.96
C ILE A 41 -2.48 2.71 -1.85
N HIS A 42 -2.07 2.19 -0.68
CA HIS A 42 -1.95 0.77 -0.44
C HIS A 42 -3.27 0.01 -0.69
N ILE A 43 -4.44 0.66 -0.50
CA ILE A 43 -5.75 0.05 -0.75
C ILE A 43 -5.89 -0.30 -2.24
N THR A 44 -5.45 0.58 -3.15
CA THR A 44 -5.46 0.33 -4.60
C THR A 44 -4.60 -0.89 -4.96
N VAL A 45 -3.43 -1.02 -4.34
CA VAL A 45 -2.53 -2.17 -4.54
C VAL A 45 -3.17 -3.46 -4.01
N ILE A 46 -3.77 -3.41 -2.82
CA ILE A 46 -4.46 -4.55 -2.20
C ILE A 46 -5.64 -5.01 -3.08
N ILE A 47 -6.45 -4.07 -3.58
CA ILE A 47 -7.57 -4.36 -4.51
C ILE A 47 -7.04 -5.06 -5.75
N GLY A 48 -5.98 -4.55 -6.37
CA GLY A 48 -5.37 -5.18 -7.53
C GLY A 48 -4.85 -6.59 -7.23
N ALA A 49 -4.23 -6.80 -6.05
CA ALA A 49 -3.77 -8.11 -5.60
C ALA A 49 -4.92 -9.12 -5.40
N ILE A 50 -6.06 -8.66 -4.88
CA ILE A 50 -7.27 -9.49 -4.72
C ILE A 50 -7.88 -9.88 -6.08
N LEU A 51 -7.95 -8.94 -7.02
CA LEU A 51 -8.60 -9.13 -8.32
C LEU A 51 -7.77 -9.99 -9.28
N PHE A 52 -6.45 -9.79 -9.30
CA PHE A 52 -5.56 -10.38 -10.31
C PHE A 52 -4.55 -11.37 -9.73
N GLY A 53 -4.42 -11.43 -8.41
CA GLY A 53 -3.55 -12.37 -7.72
C GLY A 53 -2.19 -11.81 -7.30
N PRO A 54 -1.36 -12.65 -6.63
CA PRO A 54 -0.13 -12.19 -5.96
C PRO A 54 0.91 -11.59 -6.92
N LYS A 55 1.04 -12.14 -8.12
CA LYS A 55 2.02 -11.65 -9.12
C LYS A 55 1.68 -10.23 -9.59
N ASP A 56 0.41 -9.98 -9.87
CA ASP A 56 -0.06 -8.66 -10.32
C ASP A 56 -0.08 -7.66 -9.17
N GLY A 57 -0.42 -8.11 -7.97
CA GLY A 57 -0.26 -7.33 -6.75
C GLY A 57 1.18 -6.89 -6.53
N ALA A 58 2.15 -7.79 -6.71
CA ALA A 58 3.58 -7.48 -6.63
C ALA A 58 4.00 -6.42 -7.67
N ILE A 59 3.52 -6.53 -8.91
CA ILE A 59 3.78 -5.53 -9.97
C ILE A 59 3.22 -4.16 -9.58
N LEU A 60 1.98 -4.10 -9.09
CA LEU A 60 1.37 -2.85 -8.65
C LEU A 60 2.09 -2.25 -7.44
N GLY A 61 2.47 -3.08 -6.47
CA GLY A 61 3.25 -2.64 -5.31
C GLY A 61 4.63 -2.11 -5.71
N LEU A 62 5.32 -2.80 -6.62
CA LEU A 62 6.59 -2.34 -7.18
C LEU A 62 6.43 -1.01 -7.91
N SER A 63 5.40 -0.88 -8.76
CA SER A 63 5.09 0.37 -9.47
C SER A 63 4.86 1.51 -8.49
N TRP A 64 4.06 1.32 -7.44
CA TRP A 64 3.85 2.33 -6.41
C TRP A 64 5.14 2.69 -5.68
N GLY A 65 5.97 1.70 -5.32
CA GLY A 65 7.26 1.93 -4.66
C GLY A 65 8.20 2.79 -5.50
N ILE A 66 8.31 2.49 -6.80
CA ILE A 66 9.09 3.28 -7.76
C ILE A 66 8.53 4.69 -7.88
N LEU A 67 7.21 4.86 -7.99
CA LEU A 67 6.57 6.18 -8.04
C LEU A 67 6.84 7.00 -6.77
N ARG A 68 6.82 6.37 -5.58
CA ARG A 68 7.17 7.06 -4.32
C ARG A 68 8.63 7.49 -4.28
N LEU A 69 9.53 6.63 -4.77
CA LEU A 69 10.95 6.94 -4.89
C LEU A 69 11.16 8.13 -5.84
N ILE A 70 10.57 8.09 -7.03
CA ILE A 70 10.63 9.18 -8.01
C ILE A 70 10.09 10.48 -7.39
N LYS A 71 8.94 10.42 -6.70
CA LYS A 71 8.35 11.59 -6.03
C LYS A 71 9.30 12.22 -5.02
N ALA A 72 10.04 11.41 -4.26
CA ALA A 72 10.99 11.92 -3.27
C ALA A 72 12.07 12.82 -3.90
N PHE A 73 12.46 12.56 -5.17
CA PHE A 73 13.45 13.35 -5.88
C PHE A 73 12.85 14.58 -6.61
N ILE A 74 11.67 14.45 -7.23
CA ILE A 74 11.13 15.50 -8.11
C ILE A 74 10.13 16.42 -7.41
N MET A 75 9.48 15.96 -6.33
CA MET A 75 8.55 16.74 -5.52
C MET A 75 8.84 16.50 -4.02
N PRO A 76 9.99 16.97 -3.54
CA PRO A 76 10.41 16.68 -2.17
C PRO A 76 9.43 17.26 -1.13
N ASP A 77 9.17 16.47 -0.13
CA ASP A 77 8.46 16.81 1.10
C ASP A 77 9.37 16.61 2.32
N VAL A 78 8.89 16.93 3.52
CA VAL A 78 9.66 16.82 4.77
C VAL A 78 10.22 15.41 4.98
N MET A 79 9.51 14.38 4.52
CA MET A 79 9.91 12.97 4.66
C MET A 79 10.75 12.45 3.50
N SER A 80 10.96 13.27 2.46
CA SER A 80 11.68 12.81 1.25
C SER A 80 13.09 12.30 1.51
N PRO A 81 13.92 12.87 2.43
CA PRO A 81 15.24 12.31 2.71
C PRO A 81 15.19 10.83 3.06
N VAL A 82 14.22 10.41 3.89
CA VAL A 82 14.01 9.02 4.29
C VAL A 82 13.52 8.16 3.13
N PHE A 83 12.62 8.69 2.28
CA PHE A 83 12.06 7.95 1.16
C PHE A 83 12.92 7.96 -0.11
N MET A 84 14.04 8.67 -0.14
CA MET A 84 15.08 8.53 -1.17
C MET A 84 15.81 7.19 -1.06
N ASN A 85 15.73 6.52 0.09
CA ASN A 85 16.24 5.16 0.24
C ASN A 85 15.31 4.15 -0.46
N PRO A 86 15.80 3.41 -1.50
CA PRO A 86 14.96 2.46 -2.25
C PRO A 86 14.42 1.32 -1.38
N MET A 87 15.15 0.91 -0.34
CA MET A 87 14.71 -0.14 0.58
C MET A 87 13.45 0.28 1.34
N ILE A 88 13.33 1.55 1.71
CA ILE A 88 12.18 2.10 2.43
C ILE A 88 11.03 2.40 1.46
N SER A 89 11.35 2.89 0.25
CA SER A 89 10.32 3.27 -0.72
C SER A 89 9.75 2.09 -1.49
N VAL A 90 10.56 1.10 -1.88
CA VAL A 90 10.14 0.06 -2.84
C VAL A 90 9.78 -1.24 -2.15
N LEU A 91 10.63 -1.73 -1.24
CA LEU A 91 10.45 -3.06 -0.65
C LEU A 91 9.13 -3.23 0.10
N PRO A 92 8.69 -2.32 0.99
CA PRO A 92 7.41 -2.47 1.68
C PRO A 92 6.22 -2.54 0.72
N ARG A 93 6.23 -1.71 -0.31
CA ARG A 93 5.15 -1.62 -1.31
C ARG A 93 5.04 -2.90 -2.13
N PHE A 94 6.19 -3.44 -2.54
CA PHE A 94 6.26 -4.76 -3.17
C PHE A 94 5.67 -5.85 -2.26
N LEU A 95 6.10 -5.88 -0.99
CA LEU A 95 5.61 -6.85 0.00
C LEU A 95 4.09 -6.73 0.21
N VAL A 96 3.56 -5.51 0.34
CA VAL A 96 2.11 -5.29 0.45
C VAL A 96 1.37 -5.92 -0.71
N GLY A 97 1.77 -5.65 -1.94
CA GLY A 97 1.11 -6.18 -3.13
C GLY A 97 1.19 -7.70 -3.22
N TRP A 98 2.37 -8.25 -2.98
CA TRP A 98 2.60 -9.70 -3.07
C TRP A 98 1.88 -10.46 -1.95
N LEU A 99 2.11 -10.08 -0.70
CA LEU A 99 1.56 -10.76 0.47
C LEU A 99 0.03 -10.63 0.55
N SER A 100 -0.54 -9.47 0.20
CA SER A 100 -2.00 -9.31 0.16
C SER A 100 -2.65 -10.30 -0.81
N GLY A 101 -2.05 -10.53 -1.97
CA GLY A 101 -2.54 -11.53 -2.91
C GLY A 101 -2.46 -12.96 -2.36
N LEU A 102 -1.37 -13.31 -1.66
CA LEU A 102 -1.23 -14.62 -1.01
C LEU A 102 -2.24 -14.80 0.13
N ILE A 103 -2.38 -13.79 0.98
CA ILE A 103 -3.35 -13.78 2.09
C ILE A 103 -4.77 -14.00 1.57
N TYR A 104 -5.16 -13.25 0.53
CA TYR A 104 -6.49 -13.42 -0.06
C TYR A 104 -6.72 -14.83 -0.61
N VAL A 105 -5.74 -15.39 -1.34
CA VAL A 105 -5.83 -16.76 -1.86
C VAL A 105 -5.96 -17.80 -0.74
N ALA A 106 -5.26 -17.61 0.37
CA ALA A 106 -5.33 -18.48 1.54
C ALA A 106 -6.69 -18.34 2.27
N CYS A 107 -7.12 -17.10 2.53
CA CYS A 107 -8.34 -16.80 3.26
C CYS A 107 -9.60 -17.25 2.53
N LYS A 108 -9.72 -16.98 1.23
CA LYS A 108 -10.93 -17.32 0.44
C LYS A 108 -11.23 -18.83 0.34
N ARG A 109 -10.26 -19.68 0.74
CA ARG A 109 -10.44 -21.15 0.80
C ARG A 109 -11.16 -21.59 2.08
N LYS A 110 -11.12 -20.75 3.14
CA LYS A 110 -11.60 -21.08 4.47
C LYS A 110 -12.81 -20.27 4.90
N ILE A 111 -12.94 -19.05 4.40
CA ILE A 111 -13.98 -18.09 4.79
C ILE A 111 -14.63 -17.47 3.55
N ASN A 112 -15.81 -16.85 3.76
CA ASN A 112 -16.55 -16.22 2.67
C ASN A 112 -15.76 -15.06 2.01
N PRO A 113 -16.02 -14.77 0.70
CA PRO A 113 -15.26 -13.78 -0.04
C PRO A 113 -15.25 -12.36 0.58
N PRO A 114 -16.37 -11.79 1.07
CA PRO A 114 -16.33 -10.46 1.67
C PRO A 114 -15.44 -10.38 2.91
N LEU A 115 -15.52 -11.36 3.81
CA LEU A 115 -14.68 -11.41 5.01
C LEU A 115 -13.20 -11.61 4.66
N SER A 116 -12.91 -12.42 3.62
CA SER A 116 -11.55 -12.56 3.10
C SER A 116 -10.98 -11.23 2.60
N GLN A 117 -11.81 -10.40 1.96
CA GLN A 117 -11.41 -9.07 1.48
C GLN A 117 -11.15 -8.12 2.64
N VAL A 118 -12.00 -8.10 3.68
CA VAL A 118 -11.80 -7.32 4.91
C VAL A 118 -10.46 -7.70 5.56
N MET A 119 -10.25 -8.98 5.81
CA MET A 119 -9.02 -9.47 6.45
C MET A 119 -7.78 -9.11 5.63
N THR A 120 -7.85 -9.27 4.30
CA THR A 120 -6.75 -8.90 3.41
C THR A 120 -6.47 -7.40 3.45
N GLY A 121 -7.51 -6.57 3.48
CA GLY A 121 -7.40 -5.12 3.63
C GLY A 121 -6.70 -4.73 4.93
N VAL A 122 -7.16 -5.25 6.06
CA VAL A 122 -6.59 -4.98 7.38
C VAL A 122 -5.13 -5.42 7.46
N ILE A 123 -4.85 -6.69 7.13
CA ILE A 123 -3.50 -7.25 7.25
C ILE A 123 -2.55 -6.58 6.26
N GLY A 124 -2.98 -6.33 5.02
CA GLY A 124 -2.17 -5.65 4.01
C GLY A 124 -1.79 -4.21 4.42
N SER A 125 -2.72 -3.48 5.06
CA SER A 125 -2.44 -2.15 5.64
C SER A 125 -1.42 -2.23 6.76
N LEU A 126 -1.59 -3.17 7.70
CA LEU A 126 -0.63 -3.37 8.79
C LEU A 126 0.76 -3.77 8.29
N ILE A 127 0.84 -4.63 7.26
CA ILE A 127 2.11 -4.96 6.61
C ILE A 127 2.77 -3.70 6.07
N ASN A 128 2.01 -2.80 5.41
CA ASN A 128 2.56 -1.55 4.92
C ASN A 128 3.18 -0.71 6.05
N THR A 129 2.41 -0.46 7.10
CA THR A 129 2.82 0.39 8.22
C THR A 129 4.04 -0.20 8.93
N VAL A 130 3.99 -1.48 9.31
CA VAL A 130 5.08 -2.14 10.04
C VAL A 130 6.34 -2.26 9.19
N ALA A 131 6.21 -2.63 7.92
CA ALA A 131 7.38 -2.75 7.04
C ALA A 131 8.05 -1.39 6.77
N VAL A 132 7.27 -0.33 6.53
CA VAL A 132 7.84 1.01 6.31
C VAL A 132 8.54 1.51 7.57
N LEU A 133 7.84 1.50 8.71
CA LEU A 133 8.41 2.02 9.97
C LEU A 133 9.58 1.16 10.46
N GLY A 134 9.51 -0.16 10.27
CA GLY A 134 10.61 -1.07 10.60
C GLY A 134 11.87 -0.79 9.76
N LEU A 135 11.71 -0.57 8.45
CA LEU A 135 12.86 -0.24 7.58
C LEU A 135 13.40 1.19 7.85
N ILE A 136 12.53 2.14 8.20
CA ILE A 136 12.96 3.47 8.67
C ILE A 136 13.84 3.31 9.92
N TYR A 137 13.40 2.52 10.89
CA TYR A 137 14.16 2.29 12.12
C TYR A 137 15.53 1.64 11.83
N VAL A 138 15.61 0.73 10.87
CA VAL A 138 16.85 0.01 10.54
C VAL A 138 17.83 0.86 9.73
N PHE A 139 17.33 1.64 8.75
CA PHE A 139 18.18 2.31 7.77
C PHE A 139 18.31 3.82 7.95
N GLU A 140 17.30 4.48 8.53
CA GLU A 140 17.19 5.94 8.57
C GLU A 140 16.76 6.47 9.94
N ALA A 141 17.14 5.76 11.02
CA ALA A 141 16.73 6.11 12.38
C ALA A 141 17.15 7.53 12.77
N GLU A 142 18.38 7.92 12.46
CA GLU A 142 18.92 9.25 12.81
C GLU A 142 18.23 10.34 12.00
N SER A 143 18.17 10.19 10.66
CA SER A 143 17.50 11.15 9.76
C SER A 143 16.02 11.34 10.15
N TYR A 144 15.33 10.26 10.50
CA TYR A 144 13.93 10.33 10.86
C TYR A 144 13.71 10.97 12.24
N ALA A 145 14.57 10.68 13.21
CA ALA A 145 14.52 11.30 14.54
C ALA A 145 14.81 12.82 14.45
N GLU A 146 15.75 13.23 13.60
CA GLU A 146 16.05 14.63 13.33
C GLU A 146 14.85 15.37 12.71
N ILE A 147 14.20 14.76 11.70
CA ILE A 147 12.98 15.33 11.07
C ILE A 147 11.86 15.52 12.10
N LEU A 148 11.71 14.60 13.06
CA LEU A 148 10.71 14.68 14.11
C LEU A 148 11.14 15.57 15.28
N ASN A 149 12.39 16.05 15.31
CA ASN A 149 12.99 16.83 16.39
C ASN A 149 12.91 16.10 17.75
N ILE A 150 13.24 14.80 17.74
CA ILE A 150 13.26 13.93 18.94
C ILE A 150 14.62 13.24 19.11
N PRO A 151 15.00 12.86 20.34
CA PRO A 151 16.16 12.01 20.52
C PRO A 151 16.00 10.64 19.84
N THR A 152 17.06 10.10 19.22
CA THR A 152 17.02 8.79 18.56
C THR A 152 16.59 7.66 19.53
N ALA A 153 16.96 7.78 20.82
CA ALA A 153 16.51 6.83 21.85
C ALA A 153 14.98 6.78 22.04
N ALA A 154 14.26 7.86 21.73
CA ALA A 154 12.80 7.94 21.82
C ALA A 154 12.11 7.43 20.53
N LEU A 155 12.87 7.20 19.45
CA LEU A 155 12.31 6.87 18.15
C LEU A 155 11.44 5.61 18.18
N LEU A 156 11.90 4.54 18.80
CA LEU A 156 11.14 3.28 18.84
C LEU A 156 9.76 3.43 19.50
N ALA A 157 9.70 4.17 20.61
CA ALA A 157 8.43 4.48 21.27
C ALA A 157 7.51 5.34 20.40
N THR A 158 8.08 6.32 19.69
CA THR A 158 7.36 7.20 18.76
C THR A 158 6.80 6.38 17.59
N LEU A 159 7.58 5.50 16.97
CA LEU A 159 7.12 4.62 15.90
C LEU A 159 6.01 3.67 16.37
N GLY A 160 6.11 3.15 17.60
CA GLY A 160 5.04 2.38 18.25
C GLY A 160 3.74 3.18 18.38
N GLY A 161 3.84 4.45 18.76
CA GLY A 161 2.71 5.38 18.79
C GLY A 161 2.08 5.59 17.42
N VAL A 162 2.89 5.71 16.37
CA VAL A 162 2.41 5.84 14.97
C VAL A 162 1.67 4.60 14.52
N VAL A 163 2.17 3.40 14.82
CA VAL A 163 1.47 2.15 14.54
C VAL A 163 0.12 2.11 15.24
N ALA A 164 0.08 2.51 16.53
CA ALA A 164 -1.14 2.47 17.33
C ALA A 164 -2.19 3.51 16.91
N THR A 165 -1.80 4.63 16.34
CA THR A 165 -2.71 5.69 15.88
C THR A 165 -3.00 5.57 14.38
N ASN A 166 -2.04 5.96 13.54
CA ASN A 166 -2.20 5.97 12.09
C ASN A 166 -2.37 4.57 11.50
N GLY A 167 -1.57 3.59 11.98
CA GLY A 167 -1.63 2.21 11.48
C GLY A 167 -2.98 1.55 11.72
N ILE A 168 -3.58 1.74 12.91
CA ILE A 168 -4.91 1.20 13.22
C ILE A 168 -5.97 1.91 12.38
N LEU A 169 -5.91 3.24 12.25
CA LEU A 169 -6.86 3.99 11.44
C LEU A 169 -6.80 3.57 9.97
N GLU A 170 -5.61 3.49 9.39
CA GLU A 170 -5.40 3.02 8.01
C GLU A 170 -5.92 1.58 7.83
N ALA A 171 -5.72 0.70 8.81
CA ALA A 171 -6.20 -0.68 8.76
C ALA A 171 -7.74 -0.75 8.79
N ILE A 172 -8.40 0.06 9.60
CA ILE A 172 -9.87 0.15 9.63
C ILE A 172 -10.39 0.65 8.28
N VAL A 173 -9.85 1.76 7.77
CA VAL A 173 -10.25 2.32 6.48
C VAL A 173 -10.02 1.30 5.34
N SER A 174 -8.87 0.62 5.34
CA SER A 174 -8.57 -0.41 4.35
C SER A 174 -9.52 -1.61 4.47
N GLY A 175 -9.83 -2.06 5.69
CA GLY A 175 -10.78 -3.14 5.95
C GLY A 175 -12.20 -2.84 5.44
N VAL A 176 -12.62 -1.57 5.49
CA VAL A 176 -13.94 -1.13 5.01
C VAL A 176 -13.94 -0.92 3.51
N LEU A 177 -12.97 -0.16 2.97
CA LEU A 177 -12.96 0.22 1.54
C LEU A 177 -12.64 -0.96 0.62
N THR A 178 -11.77 -1.89 1.06
CA THR A 178 -11.40 -3.03 0.23
C THR A 178 -12.61 -3.86 -0.22
N PRO A 179 -13.50 -4.36 0.64
CA PRO A 179 -14.66 -5.12 0.19
C PRO A 179 -15.69 -4.27 -0.57
N ILE A 180 -15.88 -3.00 -0.20
CA ILE A 180 -16.81 -2.09 -0.88
C ILE A 180 -16.43 -1.94 -2.35
N ILE A 181 -15.15 -1.80 -2.65
CA ILE A 181 -14.65 -1.61 -4.01
C ILE A 181 -14.46 -2.94 -4.73
N THR A 182 -13.89 -3.95 -4.06
CA THR A 182 -13.51 -5.21 -4.71
C THR A 182 -14.71 -6.08 -5.07
N THR A 183 -15.77 -6.08 -4.23
CA THR A 183 -16.97 -6.94 -4.47
C THR A 183 -17.66 -6.61 -5.79
N PRO A 184 -18.02 -5.36 -6.12
CA PRO A 184 -18.64 -5.03 -7.40
C PRO A 184 -17.67 -5.27 -8.57
N LEU A 185 -16.39 -4.92 -8.43
CA LEU A 185 -15.40 -5.13 -9.49
C LEU A 185 -15.23 -6.62 -9.83
N THR A 186 -15.22 -7.48 -8.83
CA THR A 186 -15.14 -8.95 -9.03
C THR A 186 -16.33 -9.45 -9.88
N LYS A 187 -17.54 -8.97 -9.60
CA LYS A 187 -18.76 -9.33 -10.37
C LYS A 187 -18.65 -8.87 -11.83
N ILE A 188 -18.17 -7.65 -12.07
CA ILE A 188 -18.00 -7.10 -13.43
C ILE A 188 -16.97 -7.91 -14.21
N ILE A 189 -15.80 -8.20 -13.59
CA ILE A 189 -14.73 -8.96 -14.23
C ILE A 189 -15.18 -10.39 -14.55
N GLN A 190 -15.93 -11.03 -13.66
CA GLN A 190 -16.47 -12.39 -13.89
C GLN A 190 -17.52 -12.41 -14.99
N LYS A 191 -18.41 -11.41 -15.07
CA LYS A 191 -19.42 -11.30 -16.14
C LYS A 191 -18.77 -11.17 -17.53
N ASN A 192 -17.66 -10.47 -17.62
CA ASN A 192 -16.93 -10.26 -18.86
C ASN A 192 -16.03 -11.45 -19.28
N LYS A 193 -15.98 -12.51 -18.48
CA LYS A 193 -15.27 -13.77 -18.81
C LYS A 193 -16.21 -14.82 -19.44
N ARG A 194 -17.51 -14.66 -19.28
CA ARG A 194 -18.52 -15.48 -19.95
C ARG A 194 -18.84 -14.90 -21.33
#